data_05daf0592de089cd6f9b7e65b470507c
#
_entry.id   05daf0592de089cd6f9b7e65b470507c
#
_cell.length_a   1.000
_cell.length_b   1.000
_cell.length_c   1.000
_cell.angle_alpha   90.00
_cell.angle_beta   90.00
_cell.angle_gamma   90.00
#
_symmetry.space_group_name_H-M   'P 1'
#
loop_
_entity.id
_entity.type
_entity.pdbx_description
1 polymer ?
#
loop_
_entity_poly.entity_id
_entity_poly.type
_entity_poly.pdbx_seq_one_letter_code
_entity_poly.pdbx_strand_id
1 'polypeptide(L)'
;MNIVLSPIDRLHSEKLIGVYEAWKRTAAGRLAPKREEITPALLKSALPSIWMIDVIDGGRDYRFRIAGDRIIQFMGRRYAGHLLSEFQGQAFFDQMRGILKACTEQKRPLMAGPGRSKMPGREFSELEVVVLPLSEDGQNVTTVFGAMEIRSVPPAPKLPKGQ
;
A
#
# COMPACT_ATOMS: atom_id res chain seq x y z
N MET A 1 15.18 -6.74 -3.97
CA MET A 1 15.18 -6.10 -2.65
C MET A 1 13.87 -6.36 -1.95
N ASN A 2 13.93 -6.81 -0.72
CA ASN A 2 12.70 -7.03 0.06
C ASN A 2 12.27 -5.73 0.70
N ILE A 3 11.01 -5.33 0.50
CA ILE A 3 10.41 -4.29 1.32
C ILE A 3 10.18 -4.89 2.70
N VAL A 4 10.83 -4.33 3.70
CA VAL A 4 10.68 -4.80 5.08
C VAL A 4 9.47 -4.11 5.69
N LEU A 5 8.54 -4.89 6.24
CA LEU A 5 7.46 -4.33 7.05
C LEU A 5 8.04 -3.79 8.35
N SER A 6 7.69 -2.57 8.66
CA SER A 6 8.19 -1.86 9.83
C SER A 6 7.05 -1.29 10.65
N PRO A 7 7.29 -0.98 11.95
CA PRO A 7 6.33 -0.20 12.73
C PRO A 7 6.06 1.16 12.07
N ILE A 8 4.83 1.63 12.26
CA ILE A 8 4.31 2.86 11.65
C ILE A 8 5.09 4.13 12.05
N ASP A 9 5.77 4.12 13.18
CA ASP A 9 6.56 5.25 13.69
C ASP A 9 7.80 5.59 12.86
N ARG A 10 8.14 4.75 11.88
CA ARG A 10 9.28 4.96 10.96
C ARG A 10 8.90 5.60 9.62
N LEU A 11 7.67 6.09 9.47
CA LEU A 11 7.27 6.83 8.26
C LEU A 11 8.08 8.12 8.11
N HIS A 12 8.58 8.38 6.91
CA HIS A 12 9.33 9.60 6.58
C HIS A 12 8.52 10.60 5.77
N SER A 13 7.60 10.13 4.93
CA SER A 13 6.77 11.00 4.09
C SER A 13 5.71 11.73 4.92
N GLU A 14 5.69 13.05 4.88
CA GLU A 14 4.66 13.86 5.51
C GLU A 14 3.26 13.53 4.98
N LYS A 15 3.15 13.23 3.69
CA LYS A 15 1.91 12.78 3.06
C LYS A 15 1.41 11.49 3.72
N LEU A 16 2.26 10.49 3.88
CA LEU A 16 1.91 9.21 4.47
C LEU A 16 1.58 9.35 5.96
N ILE A 17 2.32 10.17 6.67
CA ILE A 17 2.05 10.51 8.08
C ILE A 17 0.65 11.14 8.20
N GLY A 18 0.33 12.07 7.31
CA GLY A 18 -0.99 12.71 7.29
C GLY A 18 -2.14 11.73 7.06
N VAL A 19 -1.96 10.76 6.16
CA VAL A 19 -2.95 9.70 5.91
C VAL A 19 -3.12 8.81 7.13
N TYR A 20 -2.02 8.42 7.76
CA TYR A 20 -2.06 7.64 9.00
C TYR A 20 -2.77 8.39 10.13
N GLU A 21 -2.46 9.66 10.34
CA GLU A 21 -3.10 10.48 11.38
C GLU A 21 -4.61 10.62 11.14
N ALA A 22 -5.03 10.79 9.88
CA ALA A 22 -6.45 10.83 9.52
C ALA A 22 -7.14 9.49 9.82
N TRP A 23 -6.50 8.36 9.49
CA TRP A 23 -6.99 7.03 9.83
C TRP A 23 -7.13 6.87 11.36
N LYS A 24 -6.12 7.25 12.11
CA LYS A 24 -6.08 7.13 13.57
C LYS A 24 -7.20 7.92 14.25
N ARG A 25 -7.41 9.17 13.83
CA ARG A 25 -8.52 10.00 14.34
C ARG A 25 -9.88 9.37 14.01
N THR A 26 -10.05 8.88 12.81
CA THR A 26 -11.30 8.24 12.37
C THR A 26 -11.57 6.94 13.11
N ALA A 27 -10.56 6.13 13.36
CA ALA A 27 -10.66 4.90 14.14
C ALA A 27 -11.11 5.17 15.58
N ALA A 28 -10.68 6.28 16.18
CA ALA A 28 -11.08 6.72 17.51
C ALA A 28 -10.98 5.62 18.58
N GLY A 29 -9.84 4.90 18.59
CA GLY A 29 -9.57 3.81 19.52
C GLY A 29 -10.19 2.46 19.15
N ARG A 30 -11.01 2.39 18.09
CA ARG A 30 -11.48 1.12 17.53
C ARG A 30 -10.34 0.38 16.81
N LEU A 31 -10.56 -0.89 16.48
CA LEU A 31 -9.61 -1.67 15.68
C LEU A 31 -9.27 -0.95 14.37
N ALA A 32 -10.29 -0.46 13.68
CA ALA A 32 -10.17 0.25 12.41
C ALA A 32 -11.46 1.00 12.08
N PRO A 33 -11.40 2.03 11.22
CA PRO A 33 -12.59 2.62 10.64
C PRO A 33 -13.30 1.66 9.69
N LYS A 34 -14.58 1.92 9.43
CA LYS A 34 -15.28 1.35 8.29
C LYS A 34 -14.83 2.02 7.00
N ARG A 35 -14.94 1.33 5.87
CA ARG A 35 -14.56 1.89 4.57
C ARG A 35 -15.29 3.19 4.24
N GLU A 36 -16.59 3.29 4.54
CA GLU A 36 -17.40 4.48 4.28
C GLU A 36 -16.95 5.73 5.05
N GLU A 37 -16.24 5.55 6.16
CA GLU A 37 -15.71 6.66 6.96
C GLU A 37 -14.45 7.30 6.34
N ILE A 38 -13.81 6.61 5.41
CA ILE A 38 -12.65 7.13 4.68
C ILE A 38 -13.14 7.87 3.43
N THR A 39 -13.32 9.17 3.57
CA THR A 39 -13.87 10.03 2.52
C THR A 39 -12.77 10.78 1.78
N PRO A 40 -13.04 11.23 0.52
CA PRO A 40 -12.10 12.08 -0.21
C PRO A 40 -11.71 13.36 0.56
N ALA A 41 -12.66 13.99 1.25
CA ALA A 41 -12.39 15.19 2.04
C ALA A 41 -11.39 14.93 3.19
N LEU A 42 -11.42 13.73 3.76
CA LEU A 42 -10.49 13.32 4.83
C LEU A 42 -9.04 13.21 4.31
N LEU A 43 -8.88 12.74 3.08
CA LEU A 43 -7.57 12.43 2.48
C LEU A 43 -6.92 13.62 1.76
N LYS A 44 -7.73 14.59 1.31
CA LYS A 44 -7.28 15.86 0.71
C LYS A 44 -6.26 15.68 -0.42
N SER A 45 -5.10 16.31 -0.30
CA SER A 45 -4.04 16.29 -1.31
C SER A 45 -3.37 14.90 -1.49
N ALA A 46 -3.59 13.97 -0.59
CA ALA A 46 -3.07 12.60 -0.71
C ALA A 46 -3.88 11.73 -1.70
N LEU A 47 -5.07 12.16 -2.13
CA LEU A 47 -5.95 11.38 -3.01
C LEU A 47 -5.25 10.77 -4.24
N PRO A 48 -4.39 11.48 -4.99
CA PRO A 48 -3.71 10.88 -6.13
C PRO A 48 -2.79 9.71 -5.78
N SER A 49 -2.39 9.59 -4.53
CA SER A 49 -1.47 8.57 -4.03
C SER A 49 -2.15 7.46 -3.22
N ILE A 50 -3.48 7.47 -3.14
CA ILE A 50 -4.28 6.51 -2.35
C ILE A 50 -4.52 5.24 -3.15
N TRP A 51 -4.54 4.12 -2.45
CA TRP A 51 -4.99 2.84 -2.96
C TRP A 51 -5.90 2.14 -1.94
N MET A 52 -6.79 1.28 -2.44
CA MET A 52 -7.72 0.53 -1.62
C MET A 52 -7.97 -0.84 -2.26
N ILE A 53 -7.89 -1.90 -1.47
CA ILE A 53 -7.95 -3.28 -1.90
C ILE A 53 -8.86 -4.06 -0.97
N ASP A 54 -9.89 -4.71 -1.51
CA ASP A 54 -10.80 -5.54 -0.74
C ASP A 54 -10.17 -6.89 -0.39
N VAL A 55 -10.42 -7.34 0.83
CA VAL A 55 -10.01 -8.66 1.31
C VAL A 55 -11.10 -9.67 0.92
N ILE A 56 -10.71 -10.70 0.19
CA ILE A 56 -11.62 -11.75 -0.27
C ILE A 56 -11.41 -13.02 0.56
N ASP A 57 -12.51 -13.59 1.06
CA ASP A 57 -12.50 -14.85 1.83
C ASP A 57 -11.43 -14.89 2.94
N GLY A 58 -11.40 -13.83 3.76
CA GLY A 58 -10.49 -13.76 4.90
C GLY A 58 -8.99 -13.62 4.55
N GLY A 59 -8.67 -13.27 3.32
CA GLY A 59 -7.29 -13.10 2.85
C GLY A 59 -6.81 -14.19 1.90
N ARG A 60 -7.71 -15.05 1.40
CA ARG A 60 -7.37 -16.02 0.34
C ARG A 60 -7.01 -15.33 -0.96
N ASP A 61 -7.65 -14.18 -1.23
CA ASP A 61 -7.34 -13.33 -2.37
C ASP A 61 -7.64 -11.86 -2.03
N TYR A 62 -7.34 -10.99 -2.94
CA TYR A 62 -7.52 -9.54 -2.80
C TYR A 62 -8.04 -8.98 -4.12
N ARG A 63 -8.95 -8.01 -4.06
CA ARG A 63 -9.48 -7.35 -5.25
C ARG A 63 -9.11 -5.88 -5.23
N PHE A 64 -8.48 -5.42 -6.30
CA PHE A 64 -8.21 -4.00 -6.50
C PHE A 64 -9.52 -3.23 -6.60
N ARG A 65 -9.66 -2.20 -5.77
CA ARG A 65 -10.87 -1.39 -5.70
C ARG A 65 -10.67 0.03 -6.19
N ILE A 66 -9.72 0.74 -5.61
CA ILE A 66 -9.44 2.14 -5.90
C ILE A 66 -7.92 2.32 -6.03
N ALA A 67 -7.54 3.15 -6.99
CA ALA A 67 -6.19 3.68 -7.09
C ALA A 67 -6.26 5.14 -7.58
N GLY A 68 -5.52 6.01 -6.93
CA GLY A 68 -5.35 7.40 -7.36
C GLY A 68 -4.52 7.50 -8.64
N ASP A 69 -4.57 8.66 -9.29
CA ASP A 69 -3.95 8.86 -10.60
C ASP A 69 -2.42 8.61 -10.58
N ARG A 70 -1.72 8.97 -9.51
CA ARG A 70 -0.29 8.70 -9.40
C ARG A 70 0.02 7.21 -9.32
N ILE A 71 -0.85 6.44 -8.67
CA ILE A 71 -0.73 4.98 -8.61
C ILE A 71 -0.97 4.37 -9.99
N ILE A 72 -2.01 4.81 -10.69
CA ILE A 72 -2.33 4.35 -12.04
C ILE A 72 -1.17 4.63 -13.00
N GLN A 73 -0.61 5.83 -12.96
CA GLN A 73 0.56 6.20 -13.77
C GLN A 73 1.78 5.33 -13.47
N PHE A 74 2.04 5.08 -12.19
CA PHE A 74 3.15 4.22 -11.78
C PHE A 74 2.95 2.77 -12.26
N MET A 75 1.75 2.23 -12.11
CA MET A 75 1.43 0.86 -12.50
C MET A 75 1.24 0.69 -14.02
N GLY A 76 1.05 1.78 -14.75
CA GLY A 76 0.92 1.78 -16.20
C GLY A 76 -0.46 1.40 -16.73
N ARG A 77 -1.41 1.05 -15.86
CA ARG A 77 -2.80 0.73 -16.21
C ARG A 77 -3.72 0.76 -15.00
N ARG A 78 -5.02 0.64 -15.25
CA ARG A 78 -6.03 0.47 -14.19
C ARG A 78 -6.17 -1.01 -13.85
N TYR A 79 -6.17 -1.32 -12.56
CA TYR A 79 -6.34 -2.68 -12.04
C TYR A 79 -7.68 -2.89 -11.32
N ALA A 80 -8.50 -1.84 -11.15
CA ALA A 80 -9.77 -1.92 -10.43
C ALA A 80 -10.65 -3.08 -10.94
N GLY A 81 -11.16 -3.88 -10.01
CA GLY A 81 -11.98 -5.06 -10.30
C GLY A 81 -11.20 -6.36 -10.51
N HIS A 82 -9.90 -6.29 -10.79
CA HIS A 82 -9.06 -7.48 -10.94
C HIS A 82 -8.69 -8.08 -9.59
N LEU A 83 -8.49 -9.40 -9.58
CA LEU A 83 -7.95 -10.11 -8.42
C LEU A 83 -6.43 -10.11 -8.45
N LEU A 84 -5.82 -10.02 -7.27
CA LEU A 84 -4.36 -10.07 -7.13
C LEU A 84 -3.80 -11.41 -7.64
N SER A 85 -4.55 -12.51 -7.49
CA SER A 85 -4.16 -13.84 -7.96
C SER A 85 -3.95 -13.91 -9.49
N GLU A 86 -4.55 -13.01 -10.27
CA GLU A 86 -4.34 -12.94 -11.73
C GLU A 86 -2.90 -12.56 -12.08
N PHE A 87 -2.16 -11.97 -11.15
CA PHE A 87 -0.78 -11.48 -11.34
C PHE A 87 0.25 -12.28 -10.55
N GLN A 88 -0.13 -13.47 -10.09
CA GLN A 88 0.75 -14.35 -9.33
C GLN A 88 2.03 -14.67 -10.11
N GLY A 89 3.17 -14.69 -9.41
CA GLY A 89 4.49 -14.95 -10.01
C GLY A 89 5.22 -13.70 -10.47
N GLN A 90 4.56 -12.54 -10.51
CA GLN A 90 5.21 -11.26 -10.78
C GLN A 90 5.68 -10.64 -9.46
N ALA A 91 6.99 -10.36 -9.36
CA ALA A 91 7.64 -9.99 -8.10
C ALA A 91 6.96 -8.82 -7.35
N PHE A 92 6.52 -7.80 -8.07
CA PHE A 92 5.83 -6.65 -7.48
C PHE A 92 4.51 -7.07 -6.80
N PHE A 93 3.70 -7.88 -7.48
CA PHE A 93 2.41 -8.33 -6.96
C PHE A 93 2.55 -9.39 -5.87
N ASP A 94 3.56 -10.25 -5.96
CA ASP A 94 3.86 -11.23 -4.91
C ASP A 94 4.29 -10.52 -3.62
N GLN A 95 5.09 -9.46 -3.73
CA GLN A 95 5.46 -8.61 -2.60
C GLN A 95 4.25 -7.89 -2.00
N MET A 96 3.37 -7.36 -2.84
CA MET A 96 2.12 -6.73 -2.43
C MET A 96 1.26 -7.72 -1.64
N ARG A 97 1.14 -8.97 -2.09
CA ARG A 97 0.39 -10.00 -1.38
C ARG A 97 0.91 -10.20 0.04
N GLY A 98 2.21 -10.25 0.22
CA GLY A 98 2.83 -10.39 1.55
C GLY A 98 2.49 -9.24 2.48
N ILE A 99 2.50 -8.02 1.97
CA ILE A 99 2.15 -6.81 2.72
C ILE A 99 0.67 -6.82 3.13
N LEU A 100 -0.22 -7.12 2.19
CA LEU A 100 -1.66 -7.19 2.43
C LEU A 100 -1.99 -8.28 3.45
N LYS A 101 -1.37 -9.44 3.32
CA LYS A 101 -1.55 -10.56 4.24
C LYS A 101 -1.13 -10.18 5.66
N ALA A 102 0.01 -9.53 5.81
CA ALA A 102 0.49 -9.07 7.12
C ALA A 102 -0.51 -8.11 7.79
N CYS A 103 -1.06 -7.15 7.05
CA CYS A 103 -2.06 -6.22 7.57
C CYS A 103 -3.37 -6.95 7.94
N THR A 104 -3.81 -7.88 7.10
CA THR A 104 -5.04 -8.65 7.33
C THR A 104 -4.92 -9.49 8.61
N GLU A 105 -3.78 -10.12 8.84
CA GLU A 105 -3.54 -11.00 10.00
C GLU A 105 -3.23 -10.21 11.27
N GLN A 106 -2.39 -9.19 11.19
CA GLN A 106 -1.97 -8.41 12.35
C GLN A 106 -2.99 -7.36 12.78
N LYS A 107 -3.92 -7.00 11.92
CA LYS A 107 -5.04 -6.08 12.19
C LYS A 107 -4.59 -4.74 12.79
N ARG A 108 -3.48 -4.21 12.29
CA ARG A 108 -2.90 -2.95 12.77
C ARG A 108 -2.22 -2.18 11.64
N PRO A 109 -2.02 -0.87 11.79
CA PRO A 109 -1.24 -0.09 10.85
C PRO A 109 0.18 -0.62 10.68
N LEU A 110 0.62 -0.69 9.44
CA LEU A 110 1.97 -1.09 9.05
C LEU A 110 2.53 -0.09 8.04
N MET A 111 3.82 -0.11 7.85
CA MET A 111 4.49 0.57 6.75
C MET A 111 5.43 -0.39 6.02
N ALA A 112 5.68 -0.12 4.76
CA ALA A 112 6.64 -0.85 3.96
C ALA A 112 7.60 0.14 3.27
N GLY A 113 8.84 -0.23 3.13
CA GLY A 113 9.88 0.62 2.55
C GLY A 113 10.53 1.56 3.57
N PRO A 114 11.31 2.59 3.08
CA PRO A 114 11.57 2.87 1.67
C PRO A 114 12.34 1.73 0.98
N GLY A 115 12.01 1.50 -0.28
CA GLY A 115 12.66 0.46 -1.06
C GLY A 115 12.44 0.59 -2.56
N ARG A 116 13.37 0.09 -3.35
CA ARG A 116 13.28 0.11 -4.81
C ARG A 116 12.11 -0.73 -5.29
N SER A 117 11.40 -0.18 -6.29
CA SER A 117 10.28 -0.85 -6.93
C SER A 117 10.73 -2.12 -7.68
N LYS A 118 9.92 -3.16 -7.60
CA LYS A 118 10.01 -4.37 -8.43
C LYS A 118 9.06 -4.33 -9.63
N MET A 119 8.34 -3.23 -9.83
CA MET A 119 7.47 -3.05 -10.99
C MET A 119 8.34 -2.91 -12.25
N PRO A 120 8.13 -3.75 -13.29
CA PRO A 120 8.86 -3.65 -14.55
C PRO A 120 8.76 -2.23 -15.15
N GLY A 121 9.88 -1.67 -15.56
CA GLY A 121 9.97 -0.31 -16.10
C GLY A 121 9.94 0.80 -15.03
N ARG A 122 9.91 0.46 -13.75
CA ARG A 122 9.88 1.40 -12.62
C ARG A 122 11.00 1.16 -11.60
N GLU A 123 12.09 0.56 -12.04
CA GLU A 123 13.23 0.18 -11.18
C GLU A 123 13.99 1.40 -10.65
N PHE A 124 13.75 2.58 -11.22
CA PHE A 124 14.32 3.86 -10.77
C PHE A 124 13.40 4.59 -9.79
N SER A 125 12.40 3.91 -9.27
CA SER A 125 11.50 4.44 -8.25
C SER A 125 11.77 3.80 -6.91
N GLU A 126 11.79 4.63 -5.87
CA GLU A 126 11.78 4.20 -4.48
C GLU A 126 10.38 4.39 -3.92
N LEU A 127 9.88 3.39 -3.26
CA LEU A 127 8.52 3.37 -2.70
C LEU A 127 8.56 3.36 -1.19
N GLU A 128 7.72 4.18 -0.58
CA GLU A 128 7.33 4.12 0.82
C GLU A 128 5.83 4.00 0.89
N VAL A 129 5.31 3.09 1.69
CA VAL A 129 3.89 2.76 1.70
C VAL A 129 3.38 2.71 3.13
N VAL A 130 2.26 3.35 3.39
CA VAL A 130 1.48 3.15 4.62
C VAL A 130 0.35 2.18 4.31
N VAL A 131 0.12 1.23 5.21
CA VAL A 131 -0.80 0.11 5.04
C VAL A 131 -1.73 0.05 6.24
N LEU A 132 -3.01 0.30 6.01
CA LEU A 132 -3.98 0.57 7.06
C LEU A 132 -5.19 -0.35 6.92
N PRO A 133 -5.60 -1.03 8.01
CA PRO A 133 -6.79 -1.88 7.96
C PRO A 133 -8.08 -1.06 8.01
N LEU A 134 -9.11 -1.57 7.34
CA LEU A 134 -10.50 -1.13 7.50
C LEU A 134 -11.34 -2.35 7.88
N SER A 135 -12.35 -2.15 8.71
CA SER A 135 -13.17 -3.24 9.22
C SER A 135 -14.65 -2.86 9.28
N GLU A 136 -15.50 -3.66 8.67
CA GLU A 136 -16.95 -3.47 8.72
C GLU A 136 -17.58 -4.00 10.02
N ASP A 137 -16.97 -5.04 10.60
CA ASP A 137 -17.50 -5.70 11.80
C ASP A 137 -16.76 -5.35 13.10
N GLY A 138 -15.67 -4.60 13.00
CA GLY A 138 -14.82 -4.23 14.14
C GLY A 138 -13.89 -5.34 14.64
N GLN A 139 -13.87 -6.50 13.98
CA GLN A 139 -13.07 -7.67 14.37
C GLN A 139 -12.15 -8.17 13.26
N ASN A 140 -12.64 -8.15 12.03
CA ASN A 140 -11.91 -8.65 10.86
C ASN A 140 -11.60 -7.52 9.88
N VAL A 141 -10.43 -7.60 9.26
CA VAL A 141 -10.04 -6.66 8.20
C VAL A 141 -10.76 -7.07 6.92
N THR A 142 -11.61 -6.18 6.42
CA THR A 142 -12.42 -6.39 5.21
C THR A 142 -11.90 -5.64 4.01
N THR A 143 -11.11 -4.61 4.25
CA THR A 143 -10.44 -3.81 3.21
C THR A 143 -9.09 -3.36 3.77
N VAL A 144 -8.08 -3.32 2.93
CA VAL A 144 -6.79 -2.69 3.25
C VAL A 144 -6.67 -1.43 2.40
N PHE A 145 -6.34 -0.34 3.04
CA PHE A 145 -6.19 0.93 2.37
C PHE A 145 -4.85 1.57 2.72
N GLY A 146 -4.39 2.48 1.90
CA GLY A 146 -3.18 3.20 2.20
C GLY A 146 -2.80 4.23 1.16
N ALA A 147 -1.58 4.68 1.26
CA ALA A 147 -0.99 5.63 0.33
C ALA A 147 0.44 5.22 0.02
N MET A 148 0.91 5.62 -1.14
CA MET A 148 2.26 5.33 -1.59
C MET A 148 2.97 6.63 -1.98
N GLU A 149 4.16 6.83 -1.42
CA GLU A 149 5.09 7.85 -1.86
C GLU A 149 6.03 7.23 -2.89
N ILE A 150 6.16 7.88 -4.03
CA ILE A 150 6.99 7.44 -5.15
C ILE A 150 8.06 8.49 -5.37
N ARG A 151 9.32 8.12 -5.19
CA ARG A 151 10.47 9.00 -5.43
C ARG A 151 11.32 8.45 -6.56
N SER A 152 11.78 9.34 -7.44
CA SER A 152 12.79 8.96 -8.43
C SER A 152 14.14 8.82 -7.75
N VAL A 153 14.83 7.72 -8.03
CA VAL A 153 16.18 7.47 -7.54
C VAL A 153 17.11 7.15 -8.71
N PRO A 154 18.40 7.53 -8.64
CA PRO A 154 19.34 7.20 -9.70
C PRO A 154 19.47 5.68 -9.83
N PRO A 155 19.83 5.18 -11.04
CA PRO A 155 20.11 3.76 -11.21
C PRO A 155 21.24 3.33 -10.25
N ALA A 156 21.12 2.09 -9.77
CA ALA A 156 22.21 1.52 -8.97
C ALA A 156 23.52 1.57 -9.78
N PRO A 157 24.66 1.94 -9.15
CA PRO A 157 25.93 1.90 -9.85
C PRO A 157 26.16 0.50 -10.43
N LYS A 158 26.47 0.45 -11.73
CA LYS A 158 26.89 -0.84 -12.32
C LYS A 158 28.14 -1.27 -11.57
N LEU A 159 28.07 -2.41 -10.90
CA LEU A 159 29.27 -3.03 -10.36
C LEU A 159 30.26 -3.19 -11.52
N PRO A 160 31.55 -2.77 -11.35
CA PRO A 160 32.53 -3.05 -12.38
C PRO A 160 32.51 -4.56 -12.65
N LYS A 161 32.36 -4.90 -13.93
CA LYS A 161 32.54 -6.30 -14.35
C LYS A 161 33.91 -6.70 -13.85
N GLY A 162 33.98 -7.67 -12.94
CA GLY A 162 35.26 -8.19 -12.43
C GLY A 162 36.17 -8.47 -13.61
N GLN A 163 37.37 -7.94 -13.51
CA GLN A 163 38.42 -8.28 -14.45
C GLN A 163 38.85 -9.73 -14.24
#